data_894043782ab84c80f5b67c3c018902bd
#
_entry.id   894043782ab84c80f5b67c3c018902bd
#
_cell.length_a   1.000
_cell.length_b   1.000
_cell.length_c   1.000
_cell.angle_alpha   90.00
_cell.angle_beta   90.00
_cell.angle_gamma   90.00
#
_symmetry.space_group_name_H-M   'P 1'
#
loop_
_entity.id
_entity.type
_entity.pdbx_description
1 polymer ?
#
loop_
_entity_poly.entity_id
_entity_poly.type
_entity_poly.pdbx_seq_one_letter_code
_entity_poly.pdbx_strand_id
1 'polypeptide(L)'
;MTGKRRTFDDSFKLQVVKMIKDQGLAVPQVCRDLNIGETAVRRWVQQYEAEQLGEAGIGKPLTAEQQRIRQLEQENRQLKMDNDVFKKSHRLLCPRAEVTYRLVRQLQQKAYSVAYVCRLLGISRSGFYEANKRAEAPESICPVTVQLKASFAASGGCYGSRPLRKALRAEGIEIGVYKIRRLMRANGLRSAWKRKFVHTTDSNHDLPIAENVLNRQFEPEAVNKAWVADITYIRTRSGWLYLAVVLDLFSRKIVGWSMAPNMPAELVCSAMQLAVAQRQPPPGLIAHSDRGSQYASASYRALLARNNMQQSMSRKGNCWDNSVMERFFLSLKMERVWRRDYANHAEAIRDITEYIVGFYNNERLHSKLGYLPPTVYERAMASKPPIEVSGIS
;
A
#
# COMPACT_ATOMS: atom_id res chain seq x y z
N MET A 1 13.46 -58.84 47.43
CA MET A 1 13.58 -57.51 48.03
C MET A 1 14.77 -56.79 47.37
N THR A 2 14.55 -55.92 46.45
CA THR A 2 15.61 -55.12 45.78
C THR A 2 15.98 -53.96 46.69
N GLY A 3 17.07 -54.15 47.49
CA GLY A 3 17.59 -53.11 48.38
C GLY A 3 17.95 -51.84 47.59
N LYS A 4 17.42 -50.67 47.95
CA LYS A 4 17.81 -49.35 47.42
C LYS A 4 19.34 -49.23 47.47
N ARG A 5 20.00 -49.05 46.31
CA ARG A 5 21.44 -48.77 46.24
C ARG A 5 21.75 -47.51 47.08
N ARG A 6 22.67 -47.61 48.00
CA ARG A 6 23.17 -46.47 48.80
C ARG A 6 23.79 -45.45 47.82
N THR A 7 23.38 -44.21 47.94
CA THR A 7 24.03 -43.07 47.24
C THR A 7 24.94 -42.36 48.21
N PHE A 8 26.14 -42.07 47.79
CA PHE A 8 27.14 -41.36 48.55
C PHE A 8 27.39 -39.97 47.94
N ASP A 9 27.56 -38.98 48.80
CA ASP A 9 27.88 -37.62 48.39
C ASP A 9 29.30 -37.54 47.84
N ASP A 10 29.57 -36.57 46.95
CA ASP A 10 30.85 -36.44 46.25
C ASP A 10 31.96 -36.02 47.24
N SER A 11 31.65 -35.27 48.31
CA SER A 11 32.56 -34.93 49.39
C SER A 11 33.01 -36.17 50.17
N PHE A 12 32.07 -37.06 50.47
CA PHE A 12 32.35 -38.33 51.16
C PHE A 12 33.22 -39.26 50.28
N LYS A 13 32.92 -39.37 49.01
CA LYS A 13 33.76 -40.15 48.06
C LYS A 13 35.18 -39.63 48.01
N LEU A 14 35.36 -38.29 47.93
CA LEU A 14 36.66 -37.64 47.94
C LEU A 14 37.41 -37.94 49.24
N GLN A 15 36.74 -37.89 50.39
CA GLN A 15 37.34 -38.21 51.69
C GLN A 15 37.83 -39.64 51.75
N VAL A 16 37.04 -40.60 51.29
CA VAL A 16 37.42 -42.02 51.20
C VAL A 16 38.64 -42.23 50.31
N VAL A 17 38.69 -41.54 49.15
CA VAL A 17 39.85 -41.63 48.27
C VAL A 17 41.09 -41.02 48.90
N LYS A 18 41.00 -39.89 49.64
CA LYS A 18 42.10 -39.27 50.38
C LYS A 18 42.61 -40.18 51.50
N MET A 19 41.73 -40.89 52.21
CA MET A 19 42.17 -41.90 53.21
C MET A 19 43.06 -42.98 52.61
N ILE A 20 42.75 -43.38 51.36
CA ILE A 20 43.55 -44.40 50.67
C ILE A 20 44.87 -43.80 50.11
N LYS A 21 44.79 -42.62 49.46
CA LYS A 21 45.95 -42.05 48.75
C LYS A 21 46.87 -41.26 49.65
N ASP A 22 46.38 -40.47 50.59
CA ASP A 22 47.15 -39.57 51.43
C ASP A 22 47.59 -40.24 52.73
N GLN A 23 46.73 -41.17 53.28
CA GLN A 23 47.00 -41.86 54.51
C GLN A 23 47.51 -43.29 54.32
N GLY A 24 47.58 -43.79 53.08
CA GLY A 24 48.14 -45.10 52.73
C GLY A 24 47.31 -46.33 53.24
N LEU A 25 46.01 -46.12 53.55
CA LEU A 25 45.12 -47.19 53.99
C LEU A 25 44.79 -48.15 52.87
N ALA A 26 44.83 -49.46 53.18
CA ALA A 26 44.48 -50.47 52.16
C ALA A 26 42.97 -50.42 51.84
N VAL A 27 42.61 -50.51 50.55
CA VAL A 27 41.23 -50.49 50.02
C VAL A 27 40.33 -51.45 50.78
N PRO A 28 40.72 -52.76 51.11
CA PRO A 28 39.90 -53.65 51.84
C PRO A 28 39.63 -53.24 53.32
N GLN A 29 40.53 -52.49 53.89
CA GLN A 29 40.39 -52.00 55.26
C GLN A 29 39.34 -50.88 55.30
N VAL A 30 39.45 -49.89 54.44
CA VAL A 30 38.49 -48.80 54.33
C VAL A 30 37.09 -49.30 53.98
N CYS A 31 37.00 -50.31 53.11
CA CYS A 31 35.73 -50.93 52.78
C CYS A 31 35.07 -51.60 53.96
N ARG A 32 35.80 -52.27 54.86
CA ARG A 32 35.26 -52.86 56.09
C ARG A 32 34.84 -51.84 57.13
N ASP A 33 35.66 -50.80 57.29
CA ASP A 33 35.43 -49.77 58.35
C ASP A 33 34.20 -48.89 57.99
N LEU A 34 33.98 -48.63 56.74
CA LEU A 34 32.88 -47.78 56.23
C LEU A 34 31.68 -48.59 55.68
N ASN A 35 31.77 -49.90 55.66
CA ASN A 35 30.76 -50.83 55.13
C ASN A 35 30.36 -50.43 53.65
N ILE A 36 31.37 -50.33 52.78
CA ILE A 36 31.23 -49.96 51.36
C ILE A 36 31.77 -51.06 50.49
N GLY A 37 31.14 -51.33 49.39
CA GLY A 37 31.60 -52.33 48.42
C GLY A 37 32.92 -51.92 47.73
N GLU A 38 33.88 -52.85 47.68
CA GLU A 38 35.22 -52.64 47.15
C GLU A 38 35.22 -52.12 45.70
N THR A 39 34.31 -52.57 44.84
CA THR A 39 34.17 -52.13 43.50
C THR A 39 33.79 -50.64 43.38
N ALA A 40 33.02 -50.12 44.33
CA ALA A 40 32.67 -48.73 44.38
C ALA A 40 33.88 -47.85 44.75
N VAL A 41 34.63 -48.30 45.79
CA VAL A 41 35.81 -47.55 46.28
C VAL A 41 36.91 -47.55 45.20
N ARG A 42 37.19 -48.66 44.55
CA ARG A 42 38.17 -48.74 43.43
C ARG A 42 37.79 -47.82 42.29
N ARG A 43 36.53 -47.74 41.96
CA ARG A 43 36.04 -46.83 40.93
C ARG A 43 36.22 -45.33 41.29
N TRP A 44 36.05 -45.00 42.60
CA TRP A 44 36.29 -43.63 43.04
C TRP A 44 37.77 -43.28 43.03
N VAL A 45 38.66 -44.21 43.41
CA VAL A 45 40.12 -44.03 43.32
C VAL A 45 40.56 -43.82 41.86
N GLN A 46 40.07 -44.69 40.94
CA GLN A 46 40.39 -44.55 39.51
C GLN A 46 39.87 -43.25 38.93
N GLN A 47 38.67 -42.81 39.35
CA GLN A 47 38.17 -41.52 38.90
C GLN A 47 38.99 -40.34 39.43
N TYR A 48 39.41 -40.37 40.66
CA TYR A 48 40.30 -39.32 41.24
C TYR A 48 41.63 -39.28 40.57
N GLU A 49 42.24 -40.41 40.23
CA GLU A 49 43.50 -40.50 39.50
C GLU A 49 43.39 -39.93 38.11
N ALA A 50 42.32 -40.23 37.37
CA ALA A 50 42.02 -39.66 36.07
C ALA A 50 41.85 -38.11 36.17
N GLU A 51 41.15 -37.65 37.19
CA GLU A 51 40.94 -36.20 37.42
C GLU A 51 42.26 -35.47 37.77
N GLN A 52 43.19 -36.09 38.46
CA GLN A 52 44.52 -35.54 38.77
C GLN A 52 45.41 -35.44 37.48
N LEU A 53 45.22 -36.37 36.55
CA LEU A 53 45.88 -36.36 35.25
C LEU A 53 45.18 -35.41 34.20
N GLY A 54 44.11 -34.73 34.59
CA GLY A 54 43.36 -33.87 33.70
C GLY A 54 42.47 -34.60 32.70
N GLU A 55 42.28 -35.89 32.86
CA GLU A 55 41.42 -36.72 31.97
C GLU A 55 39.99 -36.70 32.43
N ALA A 56 39.02 -36.90 31.47
CA ALA A 56 37.62 -37.00 31.78
C ALA A 56 37.31 -38.30 32.52
N GLY A 57 37.08 -38.26 33.82
CA GLY A 57 36.71 -39.41 34.63
C GLY A 57 35.32 -40.00 34.35
N ILE A 58 35.14 -41.26 34.70
CA ILE A 58 33.89 -42.00 34.49
C ILE A 58 32.85 -41.63 35.56
N GLY A 59 32.23 -40.46 35.50
CA GLY A 59 31.19 -40.09 36.44
C GLY A 59 31.11 -38.58 36.76
N LYS A 60 30.47 -38.23 37.88
CA LYS A 60 30.47 -36.86 38.38
C LYS A 60 31.85 -36.49 38.95
N PRO A 61 32.41 -35.29 38.65
CA PRO A 61 33.72 -34.91 39.19
C PRO A 61 33.78 -34.93 40.69
N LEU A 62 34.87 -35.47 41.26
CA LEU A 62 35.12 -35.53 42.68
C LEU A 62 35.88 -34.30 43.18
N THR A 63 36.79 -33.75 42.34
CA THR A 63 37.58 -32.59 42.73
C THR A 63 36.85 -31.27 42.42
N ALA A 64 37.04 -30.27 43.25
CA ALA A 64 36.42 -28.95 43.05
C ALA A 64 36.86 -28.29 41.72
N GLU A 65 38.11 -28.52 41.30
CA GLU A 65 38.63 -28.00 40.04
C GLU A 65 37.94 -28.61 38.83
N GLN A 66 37.77 -29.93 38.81
CA GLN A 66 37.06 -30.62 37.72
C GLN A 66 35.58 -30.27 37.67
N GLN A 67 34.94 -30.06 38.83
CA GLN A 67 33.57 -29.55 38.89
C GLN A 67 33.48 -28.15 38.24
N ARG A 68 34.44 -27.27 38.53
CA ARG A 68 34.49 -25.93 37.97
C ARG A 68 34.77 -25.96 36.47
N ILE A 69 35.68 -26.80 36.00
CA ILE A 69 35.98 -26.98 34.56
C ILE A 69 34.69 -27.40 33.80
N ARG A 70 33.99 -28.42 34.28
CA ARG A 70 32.73 -28.87 33.64
C ARG A 70 31.66 -27.79 33.63
N GLN A 71 31.55 -27.02 34.71
CA GLN A 71 30.64 -25.88 34.80
C GLN A 71 30.99 -24.84 33.70
N LEU A 72 32.26 -24.45 33.62
CA LEU A 72 32.76 -23.49 32.64
C LEU A 72 32.59 -24.00 31.21
N GLU A 73 32.82 -25.29 30.96
CA GLU A 73 32.57 -25.87 29.63
C GLU A 73 31.10 -25.85 29.26
N GLN A 74 30.20 -26.09 30.21
CA GLN A 74 28.76 -26.00 29.98
C GLN A 74 28.34 -24.55 29.74
N GLU A 75 28.83 -23.59 30.50
CA GLU A 75 28.61 -22.16 30.30
C GLU A 75 29.13 -21.70 28.92
N ASN A 76 30.34 -22.13 28.54
CA ASN A 76 30.94 -21.80 27.25
C ASN A 76 30.12 -22.37 26.08
N ARG A 77 29.62 -23.60 26.22
CA ARG A 77 28.75 -24.23 25.22
C ARG A 77 27.43 -23.46 25.07
N GLN A 78 26.86 -23.04 26.21
CA GLN A 78 25.65 -22.23 26.23
C GLN A 78 25.90 -20.85 25.58
N LEU A 79 26.97 -20.17 25.97
CA LEU A 79 27.32 -18.86 25.40
C LEU A 79 27.63 -18.93 23.90
N LYS A 80 28.23 -20.02 23.42
CA LYS A 80 28.41 -20.22 21.97
C LYS A 80 27.09 -20.37 21.24
N MET A 81 26.14 -21.13 21.80
CA MET A 81 24.79 -21.24 21.22
C MET A 81 24.04 -19.91 21.23
N ASP A 82 24.10 -19.15 22.33
CA ASP A 82 23.49 -17.83 22.43
C ASP A 82 24.07 -16.87 21.39
N ASN A 83 25.40 -16.83 21.23
CA ASN A 83 26.10 -15.99 20.27
C ASN A 83 25.71 -16.33 18.82
N ASP A 84 25.56 -17.61 18.49
CA ASP A 84 25.11 -18.07 17.19
C ASP A 84 23.69 -17.62 16.85
N VAL A 85 22.78 -17.67 17.84
CA VAL A 85 21.44 -17.16 17.68
C VAL A 85 21.46 -15.63 17.51
N PHE A 86 22.22 -14.90 18.32
CA PHE A 86 22.35 -13.45 18.20
C PHE A 86 22.96 -13.02 16.88
N LYS A 87 24.02 -13.66 16.39
CA LYS A 87 24.61 -13.37 15.07
C LYS A 87 23.59 -13.55 13.93
N LYS A 88 22.75 -14.56 14.02
CA LYS A 88 21.69 -14.83 13.04
C LYS A 88 20.51 -13.84 13.17
N SER A 89 20.28 -13.29 14.38
CA SER A 89 19.21 -12.33 14.66
C SER A 89 19.62 -10.87 14.41
N HIS A 90 20.92 -10.53 14.48
CA HIS A 90 21.43 -9.15 14.40
C HIS A 90 21.04 -8.41 13.10
N ARG A 91 20.83 -9.13 12.00
CA ARG A 91 20.34 -8.55 10.73
C ARG A 91 18.84 -8.25 10.72
N LEU A 92 18.08 -8.65 11.74
CA LEU A 92 16.61 -8.64 11.78
C LEU A 92 16.04 -7.95 13.02
N LEU A 93 16.82 -7.15 13.74
CA LEU A 93 16.36 -6.34 14.86
C LEU A 93 15.41 -5.23 14.38
N CYS A 94 14.25 -5.65 13.87
CA CYS A 94 13.10 -4.79 13.64
C CYS A 94 12.07 -5.00 14.76
N PRO A 95 11.47 -3.94 15.31
CA PRO A 95 10.53 -4.04 16.43
C PRO A 95 9.16 -4.66 16.07
N ARG A 96 9.05 -5.34 14.92
CA ARG A 96 7.80 -5.99 14.48
C ARG A 96 7.80 -7.46 14.83
N ALA A 97 6.85 -7.85 15.68
CA ALA A 97 6.65 -9.24 16.14
C ALA A 97 6.63 -10.28 14.99
N GLU A 98 6.05 -9.94 13.83
CA GLU A 98 5.99 -10.82 12.66
C GLU A 98 7.37 -11.21 12.10
N VAL A 99 8.33 -10.27 12.10
CA VAL A 99 9.70 -10.54 11.63
C VAL A 99 10.42 -11.43 12.63
N THR A 100 10.21 -11.20 13.90
CA THR A 100 10.81 -12.00 14.99
C THR A 100 10.24 -13.43 15.00
N TYR A 101 8.94 -13.61 14.78
CA TYR A 101 8.34 -14.95 14.67
C TYR A 101 8.82 -15.72 13.44
N ARG A 102 9.09 -15.04 12.33
CA ARG A 102 9.71 -15.67 11.15
C ARG A 102 11.11 -16.19 11.47
N LEU A 103 11.91 -15.43 12.22
CA LEU A 103 13.22 -15.85 12.65
C LEU A 103 13.14 -17.08 13.58
N VAL A 104 12.21 -17.10 14.56
CA VAL A 104 11.99 -18.28 15.41
C VAL A 104 11.70 -19.52 14.57
N ARG A 105 10.84 -19.41 13.55
CA ARG A 105 10.52 -20.53 12.65
C ARG A 105 11.75 -21.01 11.88
N GLN A 106 12.59 -20.10 11.38
CA GLN A 106 13.83 -20.46 10.70
C GLN A 106 14.84 -21.15 11.62
N LEU A 107 14.92 -20.72 12.88
CA LEU A 107 15.79 -21.34 13.87
C LEU A 107 15.26 -22.69 14.34
N GLN A 108 13.94 -22.85 14.45
CA GLN A 108 13.29 -24.16 14.72
C GLN A 108 13.63 -25.20 13.62
N GLN A 109 13.61 -24.79 12.35
CA GLN A 109 14.05 -25.65 11.23
C GLN A 109 15.52 -26.07 11.32
N LYS A 110 16.35 -25.32 12.06
CA LYS A 110 17.76 -25.63 12.33
C LYS A 110 17.95 -26.34 13.67
N ALA A 111 16.92 -27.03 14.17
CA ALA A 111 16.91 -27.80 15.40
C ALA A 111 17.09 -27.04 16.73
N TYR A 112 16.91 -25.69 16.73
CA TYR A 112 16.87 -24.95 17.98
C TYR A 112 15.50 -25.06 18.65
N SER A 113 15.49 -25.26 19.99
CA SER A 113 14.23 -25.31 20.75
C SER A 113 13.50 -23.95 20.69
N VAL A 114 12.20 -23.96 20.34
CA VAL A 114 11.36 -22.76 20.33
C VAL A 114 11.35 -22.07 21.70
N ALA A 115 11.31 -22.85 22.80
CA ALA A 115 11.32 -22.32 24.16
C ALA A 115 12.61 -21.54 24.44
N TYR A 116 13.73 -22.06 24.01
CA TYR A 116 15.04 -21.43 24.16
C TYR A 116 15.15 -20.15 23.33
N VAL A 117 14.80 -20.20 22.04
CA VAL A 117 14.87 -19.03 21.14
C VAL A 117 13.93 -17.91 21.59
N CYS A 118 12.70 -18.24 22.01
CA CYS A 118 11.74 -17.25 22.51
C CYS A 118 12.24 -16.55 23.78
N ARG A 119 12.83 -17.30 24.72
CA ARG A 119 13.43 -16.74 25.94
C ARG A 119 14.60 -15.82 25.61
N LEU A 120 15.48 -16.22 24.72
CA LEU A 120 16.66 -15.45 24.32
C LEU A 120 16.28 -14.13 23.60
N LEU A 121 15.22 -14.17 22.78
CA LEU A 121 14.72 -12.99 22.05
C LEU A 121 13.70 -12.14 22.82
N GLY A 122 13.36 -12.51 24.07
CA GLY A 122 12.42 -11.77 24.91
C GLY A 122 10.97 -11.77 24.38
N ILE A 123 10.54 -12.83 23.68
CA ILE A 123 9.20 -12.92 23.09
C ILE A 123 8.36 -14.03 23.72
N SER A 124 7.03 -13.84 23.71
CA SER A 124 6.09 -14.83 24.23
C SER A 124 6.02 -16.07 23.33
N ARG A 125 6.14 -17.25 23.92
CA ARG A 125 5.93 -18.55 23.24
C ARG A 125 4.50 -18.69 22.73
N SER A 126 3.51 -18.32 23.53
CA SER A 126 2.09 -18.36 23.15
C SER A 126 1.83 -17.46 21.95
N GLY A 127 2.39 -16.24 21.94
CA GLY A 127 2.31 -15.33 20.79
C GLY A 127 2.87 -15.92 19.50
N PHE A 128 3.99 -16.66 19.58
CA PHE A 128 4.56 -17.35 18.43
C PHE A 128 3.64 -18.45 17.90
N TYR A 129 3.11 -19.33 18.77
CA TYR A 129 2.21 -20.41 18.35
C TYR A 129 0.87 -19.89 17.82
N GLU A 130 0.31 -18.84 18.44
CA GLU A 130 -0.88 -18.17 17.90
C GLU A 130 -0.65 -17.54 16.54
N ALA A 131 0.51 -16.92 16.32
CA ALA A 131 0.86 -16.36 15.00
C ALA A 131 0.99 -17.45 13.95
N ASN A 132 1.57 -18.61 14.29
CA ASN A 132 1.63 -19.76 13.39
C ASN A 132 0.24 -20.32 13.08
N LYS A 133 -0.61 -20.52 14.09
CA LYS A 133 -1.98 -20.97 13.90
C LYS A 133 -2.78 -20.03 12.99
N ARG A 134 -2.58 -18.71 13.14
CA ARG A 134 -3.19 -17.71 12.24
C ARG A 134 -2.64 -17.77 10.81
N ALA A 135 -1.35 -18.10 10.64
CA ALA A 135 -0.74 -18.23 9.32
C ALA A 135 -1.15 -19.53 8.60
N GLU A 136 -1.45 -20.59 9.35
CA GLU A 136 -1.93 -21.88 8.84
C GLU A 136 -3.46 -21.93 8.66
N ALA A 137 -4.20 -21.00 9.29
CA ALA A 137 -5.64 -20.92 9.13
C ALA A 137 -5.98 -20.58 7.66
N PRO A 138 -6.93 -21.27 7.03
CA PRO A 138 -7.38 -20.93 5.69
C PRO A 138 -7.82 -19.47 5.69
N GLU A 139 -7.39 -18.71 4.65
CA GLU A 139 -7.81 -17.32 4.49
C GLU A 139 -9.34 -17.28 4.45
N SER A 140 -9.96 -16.86 5.55
CA SER A 140 -11.39 -16.62 5.56
C SER A 140 -11.64 -15.50 4.56
N ILE A 141 -12.45 -15.78 3.54
CA ILE A 141 -12.86 -14.80 2.53
C ILE A 141 -13.60 -13.68 3.28
N CYS A 142 -12.90 -12.60 3.56
CA CYS A 142 -13.51 -11.45 4.23
C CYS A 142 -14.51 -10.80 3.27
N PRO A 143 -15.83 -10.75 3.57
CA PRO A 143 -16.85 -10.17 2.67
C PRO A 143 -16.48 -8.75 2.24
N VAL A 144 -15.90 -7.97 3.14
CA VAL A 144 -15.42 -6.61 2.86
C VAL A 144 -14.30 -6.60 1.80
N THR A 145 -13.46 -7.63 1.75
CA THR A 145 -12.40 -7.75 0.73
C THR A 145 -12.98 -8.05 -0.63
N VAL A 146 -14.02 -8.89 -0.70
CA VAL A 146 -14.73 -9.21 -1.95
C VAL A 146 -15.36 -7.94 -2.51
N GLN A 147 -16.11 -7.22 -1.69
CA GLN A 147 -16.78 -5.99 -2.10
C GLN A 147 -15.79 -4.88 -2.48
N LEU A 148 -14.66 -4.77 -1.74
CA LEU A 148 -13.59 -3.87 -2.10
C LEU A 148 -13.00 -4.18 -3.49
N LYS A 149 -12.79 -5.46 -3.81
CA LYS A 149 -12.32 -5.90 -5.15
C LYS A 149 -13.35 -5.59 -6.23
N ALA A 150 -14.62 -5.82 -5.95
CA ALA A 150 -15.73 -5.52 -6.89
C ALA A 150 -15.80 -4.01 -7.18
N SER A 151 -15.84 -3.16 -6.15
CA SER A 151 -15.87 -1.69 -6.32
C SER A 151 -14.59 -1.17 -7.00
N PHE A 152 -13.43 -1.78 -6.73
CA PHE A 152 -12.17 -1.43 -7.42
C PHE A 152 -12.24 -1.83 -8.90
N ALA A 153 -12.74 -3.01 -9.24
CA ALA A 153 -12.91 -3.49 -10.61
C ALA A 153 -13.94 -2.64 -11.38
N ALA A 154 -15.09 -2.32 -10.77
CA ALA A 154 -16.13 -1.46 -11.35
C ALA A 154 -15.57 -0.08 -11.73
N SER A 155 -14.64 0.48 -10.93
CA SER A 155 -13.95 1.71 -11.28
C SER A 155 -12.87 1.54 -12.36
N GLY A 156 -12.74 0.38 -12.97
CA GLY A 156 -11.64 0.07 -13.89
C GLY A 156 -10.25 0.13 -13.24
N GLY A 157 -10.14 -0.07 -11.90
CA GLY A 157 -8.88 0.02 -11.18
C GLY A 157 -8.38 1.45 -10.95
N CYS A 158 -9.24 2.45 -11.07
CA CYS A 158 -8.87 3.86 -10.99
C CYS A 158 -8.99 4.40 -9.56
N TYR A 159 -9.88 3.85 -8.75
CA TYR A 159 -10.15 4.38 -7.42
C TYR A 159 -9.03 4.08 -6.42
N GLY A 160 -8.57 5.13 -5.75
CA GLY A 160 -7.74 5.01 -4.56
C GLY A 160 -8.58 4.82 -3.29
N SER A 161 -7.92 4.74 -2.15
CA SER A 161 -8.57 4.43 -0.86
C SER A 161 -9.72 5.38 -0.45
N ARG A 162 -9.67 6.65 -0.84
CA ARG A 162 -10.73 7.62 -0.49
C ARG A 162 -12.01 7.42 -1.33
N PRO A 163 -11.96 7.37 -2.68
CA PRO A 163 -13.12 7.03 -3.49
C PRO A 163 -13.70 5.66 -3.15
N LEU A 164 -12.85 4.63 -2.93
CA LEU A 164 -13.31 3.29 -2.51
C LEU A 164 -14.07 3.31 -1.19
N ARG A 165 -13.61 4.12 -0.21
CA ARG A 165 -14.36 4.28 1.04
C ARG A 165 -15.77 4.83 0.78
N LYS A 166 -15.90 5.80 -0.12
CA LYS A 166 -17.20 6.39 -0.45
C LYS A 166 -18.10 5.41 -1.20
N ALA A 167 -17.54 4.66 -2.15
CA ALA A 167 -18.27 3.61 -2.87
C ALA A 167 -18.79 2.53 -1.90
N LEU A 168 -17.93 1.98 -1.04
CA LEU A 168 -18.30 0.97 -0.05
C LEU A 168 -19.35 1.49 0.95
N ARG A 169 -19.24 2.76 1.36
CA ARG A 169 -20.23 3.37 2.25
C ARG A 169 -21.61 3.50 1.58
N ALA A 170 -21.65 3.82 0.29
CA ALA A 170 -22.89 3.84 -0.47
C ALA A 170 -23.55 2.45 -0.56
N GLU A 171 -22.77 1.38 -0.45
CA GLU A 171 -23.20 -0.02 -0.39
C GLU A 171 -23.47 -0.50 1.06
N GLY A 172 -23.49 0.42 2.05
CA GLY A 172 -23.77 0.11 3.45
C GLY A 172 -22.57 -0.42 4.26
N ILE A 173 -21.37 -0.41 3.69
CA ILE A 173 -20.15 -0.92 4.37
C ILE A 173 -19.38 0.22 5.02
N GLU A 174 -19.47 0.34 6.34
CA GLU A 174 -18.69 1.30 7.12
C GLU A 174 -17.27 0.78 7.38
N ILE A 175 -16.30 1.42 6.74
CA ILE A 175 -14.89 1.04 6.82
C ILE A 175 -13.96 2.26 6.83
N GLY A 176 -12.93 2.22 7.67
CA GLY A 176 -11.92 3.28 7.74
C GLY A 176 -10.90 3.22 6.59
N VAL A 177 -10.39 4.39 6.18
CA VAL A 177 -9.40 4.53 5.09
C VAL A 177 -8.14 3.69 5.34
N TYR A 178 -7.69 3.58 6.59
CA TYR A 178 -6.51 2.76 6.94
C TYR A 178 -6.73 1.27 6.66
N LYS A 179 -7.91 0.74 7.00
CA LYS A 179 -8.27 -0.65 6.72
C LYS A 179 -8.34 -0.91 5.22
N ILE A 180 -8.93 0.02 4.44
CA ILE A 180 -8.96 -0.05 2.97
C ILE A 180 -7.52 -0.08 2.40
N ARG A 181 -6.64 0.82 2.82
CA ARG A 181 -5.23 0.84 2.36
C ARG A 181 -4.52 -0.48 2.65
N ARG A 182 -4.75 -1.06 3.83
CA ARG A 182 -4.20 -2.36 4.21
C ARG A 182 -4.71 -3.47 3.31
N LEU A 183 -6.04 -3.52 3.07
CA LEU A 183 -6.65 -4.51 2.20
C LEU A 183 -6.22 -4.36 0.74
N MET A 184 -6.16 -3.13 0.21
CA MET A 184 -5.62 -2.86 -1.13
C MET A 184 -4.19 -3.38 -1.27
N ARG A 185 -3.32 -3.10 -0.30
CA ARG A 185 -1.93 -3.55 -0.31
C ARG A 185 -1.83 -5.08 -0.24
N ALA A 186 -2.59 -5.71 0.67
CA ALA A 186 -2.61 -7.16 0.83
C ALA A 186 -3.09 -7.90 -0.42
N ASN A 187 -3.97 -7.28 -1.22
CA ASN A 187 -4.51 -7.85 -2.45
C ASN A 187 -3.86 -7.29 -3.74
N GLY A 188 -2.73 -6.59 -3.63
CA GLY A 188 -2.03 -6.04 -4.80
C GLY A 188 -2.79 -4.97 -5.57
N LEU A 189 -3.86 -4.39 -5.01
CA LEU A 189 -4.69 -3.38 -5.67
C LEU A 189 -3.96 -2.03 -5.65
N ARG A 190 -3.58 -1.55 -6.82
CA ARG A 190 -2.92 -0.25 -6.99
C ARG A 190 -3.74 0.59 -7.96
N SER A 191 -4.16 1.79 -7.54
CA SER A 191 -4.81 2.74 -8.44
C SER A 191 -3.83 3.17 -9.54
N ALA A 192 -4.35 3.29 -10.77
CA ALA A 192 -3.57 3.71 -11.93
C ALA A 192 -3.19 5.19 -11.80
N TRP A 193 -2.03 5.48 -11.25
CA TRP A 193 -1.52 6.85 -11.13
C TRP A 193 -0.06 6.93 -11.57
N LYS A 194 0.20 7.47 -12.79
CA LYS A 194 1.55 7.80 -13.27
C LYS A 194 1.64 9.30 -13.55
N ARG A 195 2.73 9.95 -13.12
CA ARG A 195 3.04 11.33 -13.48
C ARG A 195 3.90 11.34 -14.76
N LYS A 196 3.41 11.93 -15.84
CA LYS A 196 4.23 12.44 -16.96
C LYS A 196 3.52 13.63 -17.57
N PHE A 197 4.24 14.74 -17.77
CA PHE A 197 3.77 15.95 -18.45
C PHE A 197 4.52 16.13 -19.76
N VAL A 198 3.80 16.53 -20.82
CA VAL A 198 4.35 17.07 -22.06
C VAL A 198 3.48 18.27 -22.44
N HIS A 199 4.09 19.45 -22.65
CA HIS A 199 3.42 20.65 -23.16
C HIS A 199 3.29 20.58 -24.68
N THR A 200 2.12 21.00 -25.25
CA THR A 200 1.79 20.84 -26.68
C THR A 200 0.96 21.96 -27.29
N THR A 201 0.82 23.12 -26.65
CA THR A 201 0.03 24.21 -27.19
C THR A 201 0.95 25.21 -27.91
N ASP A 202 0.76 25.42 -29.23
CA ASP A 202 1.36 26.51 -29.94
C ASP A 202 0.47 27.76 -29.81
N SER A 203 0.92 28.71 -28.99
CA SER A 203 0.24 29.99 -28.73
C SER A 203 0.83 31.18 -29.54
N ASN A 204 1.71 30.90 -30.51
CA ASN A 204 2.38 31.94 -31.32
C ASN A 204 1.64 32.16 -32.63
N HIS A 205 0.59 32.97 -32.62
CA HIS A 205 -0.17 33.38 -33.81
C HIS A 205 -0.66 34.83 -33.67
N ASP A 206 -0.93 35.49 -34.76
CA ASP A 206 -1.39 36.90 -34.85
C ASP A 206 -2.93 37.05 -34.86
N LEU A 207 -3.68 35.98 -34.50
CA LEU A 207 -5.13 36.03 -34.48
C LEU A 207 -5.63 36.81 -33.24
N PRO A 208 -6.84 37.42 -33.30
CA PRO A 208 -7.41 38.16 -32.18
C PRO A 208 -7.57 37.32 -30.91
N ILE A 209 -7.08 37.82 -29.78
CA ILE A 209 -7.13 37.14 -28.48
C ILE A 209 -8.16 37.86 -27.63
N ALA A 210 -9.12 37.09 -27.08
CA ALA A 210 -10.11 37.63 -26.13
C ALA A 210 -9.50 37.84 -24.75
N GLU A 211 -10.07 38.75 -23.99
CA GLU A 211 -9.68 38.98 -22.58
C GLU A 211 -10.01 37.77 -21.69
N ASN A 212 -9.25 37.61 -20.60
CA ASN A 212 -9.53 36.59 -19.63
C ASN A 212 -10.66 37.02 -18.65
N VAL A 213 -11.90 36.87 -19.10
CA VAL A 213 -13.09 37.20 -18.31
C VAL A 213 -13.31 36.22 -17.17
N LEU A 214 -13.01 34.92 -17.37
CA LEU A 214 -13.17 33.89 -16.36
C LEU A 214 -12.31 34.12 -15.10
N ASN A 215 -11.11 34.71 -15.30
CA ASN A 215 -10.18 35.10 -14.24
C ASN A 215 -10.05 34.08 -13.08
N ARG A 216 -9.97 32.80 -13.41
CA ARG A 216 -9.87 31.67 -12.45
C ARG A 216 -11.08 31.46 -11.54
N GLN A 217 -12.22 32.05 -11.85
CA GLN A 217 -13.47 31.77 -11.13
C GLN A 217 -14.01 30.39 -11.54
N PHE A 218 -13.38 29.33 -11.07
CA PHE A 218 -13.70 27.97 -11.44
C PHE A 218 -14.89 27.36 -10.70
N GLU A 219 -15.60 28.11 -9.88
CA GLU A 219 -16.74 27.66 -9.07
C GLU A 219 -17.96 28.57 -9.34
N PRO A 220 -18.54 28.50 -10.54
CA PRO A 220 -19.75 29.25 -10.83
C PRO A 220 -20.92 28.72 -9.96
N GLU A 221 -21.89 29.58 -9.68
CA GLU A 221 -23.02 29.27 -8.77
C GLU A 221 -24.06 28.32 -9.39
N ALA A 222 -24.10 28.22 -10.72
CA ALA A 222 -25.09 27.44 -11.44
C ALA A 222 -24.51 26.79 -12.71
N VAL A 223 -25.23 25.79 -13.23
CA VAL A 223 -24.94 25.15 -14.52
C VAL A 223 -25.02 26.19 -15.67
N ASN A 224 -24.26 25.95 -16.72
CA ASN A 224 -24.26 26.78 -17.93
C ASN A 224 -23.93 28.26 -17.72
N LYS A 225 -23.16 28.60 -16.68
CA LYS A 225 -22.59 29.94 -16.48
C LYS A 225 -21.23 30.09 -17.09
N ALA A 226 -20.39 29.06 -16.98
CA ALA A 226 -19.06 29.06 -17.56
C ALA A 226 -18.68 27.66 -18.01
N TRP A 227 -18.29 27.55 -19.26
CA TRP A 227 -17.71 26.33 -19.84
C TRP A 227 -16.23 26.54 -20.13
N VAL A 228 -15.45 25.49 -19.97
CA VAL A 228 -14.04 25.47 -20.36
C VAL A 228 -13.83 24.46 -21.48
N ALA A 229 -13.01 24.84 -22.46
CA ALA A 229 -12.72 24.01 -23.61
C ALA A 229 -11.21 23.87 -23.81
N ASP A 230 -10.78 22.71 -24.29
CA ASP A 230 -9.39 22.43 -24.59
C ASP A 230 -9.26 21.22 -25.53
N ILE A 231 -8.08 21.05 -26.13
CA ILE A 231 -7.76 19.96 -27.04
C ILE A 231 -6.67 19.08 -26.40
N THR A 232 -6.82 17.77 -26.55
CA THR A 232 -5.76 16.82 -26.25
C THR A 232 -5.55 15.86 -27.40
N TYR A 233 -4.41 15.17 -27.40
CA TYR A 233 -4.08 14.17 -28.42
C TYR A 233 -3.98 12.78 -27.81
N ILE A 234 -4.32 11.78 -28.60
CA ILE A 234 -4.38 10.37 -28.28
C ILE A 234 -3.59 9.62 -29.34
N ARG A 235 -2.68 8.77 -28.91
CA ARG A 235 -1.91 7.96 -29.84
C ARG A 235 -2.70 6.71 -30.19
N THR A 236 -2.80 6.42 -31.49
CA THR A 236 -3.25 5.13 -32.03
C THR A 236 -2.18 4.56 -32.95
N ARG A 237 -2.30 3.30 -33.35
CA ARG A 237 -1.38 2.71 -34.34
C ARG A 237 -1.56 3.31 -35.73
N SER A 238 -2.74 3.90 -36.03
CA SER A 238 -3.05 4.60 -37.28
C SER A 238 -2.66 6.07 -37.26
N GLY A 239 -1.95 6.56 -36.22
CA GLY A 239 -1.55 7.95 -36.07
C GLY A 239 -2.20 8.67 -34.89
N TRP A 240 -2.08 10.00 -34.88
CA TRP A 240 -2.64 10.85 -33.85
C TRP A 240 -4.14 11.05 -34.03
N LEU A 241 -4.90 11.00 -32.96
CA LEU A 241 -6.30 11.39 -32.85
C LEU A 241 -6.40 12.57 -31.89
N TYR A 242 -7.02 13.66 -32.33
CA TYR A 242 -7.23 14.85 -31.51
C TYR A 242 -8.62 14.82 -30.93
N LEU A 243 -8.75 15.18 -29.65
CA LEU A 243 -10.00 15.24 -28.89
C LEU A 243 -10.19 16.68 -28.41
N ALA A 244 -11.20 17.38 -28.89
CA ALA A 244 -11.68 18.62 -28.29
C ALA A 244 -12.81 18.31 -27.32
N VAL A 245 -12.80 18.99 -26.17
CA VAL A 245 -13.77 18.77 -25.07
C VAL A 245 -14.28 20.10 -24.56
N VAL A 246 -15.56 20.15 -24.23
CA VAL A 246 -16.21 21.25 -23.51
C VAL A 246 -16.74 20.72 -22.18
N LEU A 247 -16.38 21.37 -21.08
CA LEU A 247 -16.71 20.98 -19.70
C LEU A 247 -17.44 22.12 -18.99
N ASP A 248 -18.56 21.83 -18.35
CA ASP A 248 -19.27 22.76 -17.47
C ASP A 248 -18.53 22.89 -16.13
N LEU A 249 -18.16 24.11 -15.75
CA LEU A 249 -17.39 24.37 -14.54
C LEU A 249 -18.15 24.11 -13.24
N PHE A 250 -19.47 24.24 -13.24
CA PHE A 250 -20.27 23.99 -12.05
C PHE A 250 -20.27 22.49 -11.68
N SER A 251 -20.60 21.66 -12.64
CA SER A 251 -20.80 20.22 -12.41
C SER A 251 -19.59 19.36 -12.77
N ARG A 252 -18.58 19.94 -13.43
CA ARG A 252 -17.45 19.19 -14.01
C ARG A 252 -17.89 18.20 -15.09
N LYS A 253 -19.11 18.31 -15.60
CA LYS A 253 -19.68 17.45 -16.62
C LYS A 253 -19.12 17.80 -17.99
N ILE A 254 -18.76 16.78 -18.77
CA ILE A 254 -18.45 16.97 -20.18
C ILE A 254 -19.78 17.14 -20.92
N VAL A 255 -19.95 18.32 -21.53
CA VAL A 255 -21.17 18.73 -22.23
C VAL A 255 -21.03 18.70 -23.73
N GLY A 256 -19.80 18.65 -24.27
CA GLY A 256 -19.53 18.49 -25.69
C GLY A 256 -18.16 17.92 -25.93
N TRP A 257 -18.00 17.17 -27.00
CA TRP A 257 -16.72 16.62 -27.46
C TRP A 257 -16.76 16.34 -28.96
N SER A 258 -15.57 16.35 -29.59
CA SER A 258 -15.37 15.95 -30.98
C SER A 258 -13.99 15.33 -31.13
N MET A 259 -13.83 14.41 -32.07
CA MET A 259 -12.57 13.73 -32.35
C MET A 259 -12.28 13.71 -33.84
N ALA A 260 -11.04 14.04 -34.23
CA ALA A 260 -10.59 14.01 -35.62
C ALA A 260 -9.10 13.66 -35.74
N PRO A 261 -8.64 13.14 -36.90
CA PRO A 261 -7.22 12.85 -37.14
C PRO A 261 -6.35 14.11 -37.27
N ASN A 262 -6.98 15.25 -37.47
CA ASN A 262 -6.34 16.56 -37.58
C ASN A 262 -6.94 17.53 -36.57
N MET A 263 -6.31 18.69 -36.40
CA MET A 263 -6.70 19.71 -35.42
C MET A 263 -7.12 21.03 -36.08
N PRO A 264 -8.10 21.03 -37.02
CA PRO A 264 -8.63 22.24 -37.60
C PRO A 264 -9.61 22.96 -36.67
N ALA A 265 -10.01 24.19 -37.00
CA ALA A 265 -10.99 24.95 -36.21
C ALA A 265 -12.35 24.24 -36.10
N GLU A 266 -12.72 23.46 -37.11
CA GLU A 266 -13.96 22.67 -37.18
C GLU A 266 -14.05 21.66 -36.02
N LEU A 267 -12.91 21.14 -35.55
CA LEU A 267 -12.87 20.21 -34.42
C LEU A 267 -13.45 20.84 -33.14
N VAL A 268 -13.01 22.05 -32.79
CA VAL A 268 -13.51 22.79 -31.63
C VAL A 268 -14.92 23.32 -31.83
N CYS A 269 -15.26 23.72 -33.04
CA CYS A 269 -16.61 24.12 -33.41
C CYS A 269 -17.60 22.98 -33.24
N SER A 270 -17.28 21.76 -33.70
CA SER A 270 -18.13 20.57 -33.55
C SER A 270 -18.33 20.19 -32.09
N ALA A 271 -17.28 20.25 -31.26
CA ALA A 271 -17.40 20.02 -29.82
C ALA A 271 -18.33 21.04 -29.14
N MET A 272 -18.19 22.33 -29.49
CA MET A 272 -19.04 23.40 -28.95
C MET A 272 -20.48 23.29 -29.44
N GLN A 273 -20.72 22.96 -30.73
CA GLN A 273 -22.04 22.76 -31.29
C GLN A 273 -22.77 21.61 -30.57
N LEU A 274 -22.08 20.50 -30.31
CA LEU A 274 -22.65 19.40 -29.49
C LEU A 274 -23.05 19.86 -28.11
N ALA A 275 -22.20 20.66 -27.44
CA ALA A 275 -22.48 21.22 -26.11
C ALA A 275 -23.72 22.12 -26.14
N VAL A 276 -23.80 23.01 -27.12
CA VAL A 276 -24.97 23.92 -27.32
C VAL A 276 -26.26 23.12 -27.56
N ALA A 277 -26.21 22.15 -28.47
CA ALA A 277 -27.37 21.33 -28.82
C ALA A 277 -27.89 20.55 -27.58
N GLN A 278 -27.01 20.02 -26.77
CA GLN A 278 -27.39 19.26 -25.56
C GLN A 278 -27.86 20.13 -24.39
N ARG A 279 -27.33 21.34 -24.26
CA ARG A 279 -27.51 22.14 -23.03
C ARG A 279 -28.38 23.37 -23.22
N GLN A 280 -28.50 23.88 -24.44
CA GLN A 280 -29.26 25.11 -24.77
C GLN A 280 -28.96 26.22 -23.75
N PRO A 281 -27.71 26.67 -23.61
CA PRO A 281 -27.30 27.55 -22.54
C PRO A 281 -27.97 28.93 -22.66
N PRO A 282 -28.22 29.60 -21.53
CA PRO A 282 -28.73 30.98 -21.57
C PRO A 282 -27.70 31.92 -22.16
N PRO A 283 -28.15 33.08 -22.72
CA PRO A 283 -27.24 34.13 -23.15
C PRO A 283 -26.26 34.57 -22.05
N GLY A 284 -25.04 34.93 -22.45
CA GLY A 284 -24.00 35.39 -21.51
C GLY A 284 -23.15 34.31 -20.90
N LEU A 285 -23.29 33.04 -21.32
CA LEU A 285 -22.37 31.96 -20.90
C LEU A 285 -20.94 32.33 -21.28
N ILE A 286 -20.00 32.18 -20.32
CA ILE A 286 -18.56 32.36 -20.57
C ILE A 286 -17.98 31.09 -21.17
N ALA A 287 -17.47 31.17 -22.39
CA ALA A 287 -16.76 30.10 -23.07
C ALA A 287 -15.24 30.37 -22.98
N HIS A 288 -14.57 29.67 -22.04
CA HIS A 288 -13.15 29.86 -21.78
C HIS A 288 -12.30 28.77 -22.45
N SER A 289 -11.17 29.16 -23.02
CA SER A 289 -10.19 28.27 -23.65
C SER A 289 -8.76 28.74 -23.44
N ASP A 290 -7.79 27.95 -23.89
CA ASP A 290 -6.42 28.41 -24.10
C ASP A 290 -6.34 29.37 -25.31
N ARG A 291 -5.12 29.84 -25.63
CA ARG A 291 -4.87 30.74 -26.79
C ARG A 291 -4.58 29.96 -28.08
N GLY A 292 -5.03 28.74 -28.23
CA GLY A 292 -4.84 28.00 -29.47
C GLY A 292 -5.49 28.68 -30.67
N SER A 293 -4.84 28.62 -31.82
CA SER A 293 -5.34 29.24 -33.08
C SER A 293 -6.74 28.78 -33.45
N GLN A 294 -7.12 27.58 -33.08
CA GLN A 294 -8.46 27.01 -33.30
C GLN A 294 -9.54 27.83 -32.60
N TYR A 295 -9.30 28.22 -31.32
CA TYR A 295 -10.23 29.04 -30.53
C TYR A 295 -10.22 30.53 -30.92
N ALA A 296 -9.12 31.02 -31.51
CA ALA A 296 -9.03 32.37 -32.05
C ALA A 296 -9.61 32.50 -33.48
N SER A 297 -10.00 31.37 -34.13
CA SER A 297 -10.50 31.33 -35.47
C SER A 297 -11.80 32.13 -35.66
N ALA A 298 -12.02 32.66 -36.87
CA ALA A 298 -13.25 33.39 -37.19
C ALA A 298 -14.49 32.49 -37.06
N SER A 299 -14.39 31.23 -37.48
CA SER A 299 -15.48 30.23 -37.36
C SER A 299 -15.94 30.01 -35.94
N TYR A 300 -14.97 29.82 -35.02
CA TYR A 300 -15.29 29.60 -33.60
C TYR A 300 -15.88 30.84 -32.93
N ARG A 301 -15.33 32.04 -33.23
CA ARG A 301 -15.86 33.31 -32.73
C ARG A 301 -17.30 33.57 -33.23
N ALA A 302 -17.55 33.31 -34.52
CA ALA A 302 -18.88 33.44 -35.10
C ALA A 302 -19.87 32.45 -34.46
N LEU A 303 -19.45 31.23 -34.13
CA LEU A 303 -20.27 30.26 -33.42
C LEU A 303 -20.66 30.76 -32.03
N LEU A 304 -19.72 31.28 -31.24
CA LEU A 304 -20.00 31.84 -29.91
C LEU A 304 -20.96 33.04 -30.00
N ALA A 305 -20.72 33.96 -30.96
CA ALA A 305 -21.55 35.14 -31.16
C ALA A 305 -23.01 34.76 -31.49
N ARG A 306 -23.24 33.77 -32.39
CA ARG A 306 -24.58 33.27 -32.74
C ARG A 306 -25.34 32.73 -31.55
N ASN A 307 -24.63 32.21 -30.54
CA ASN A 307 -25.22 31.64 -29.32
C ASN A 307 -25.17 32.61 -28.14
N ASN A 308 -24.90 33.89 -28.38
CA ASN A 308 -24.79 34.92 -27.33
C ASN A 308 -23.84 34.54 -26.19
N MET A 309 -22.72 33.87 -26.50
CA MET A 309 -21.70 33.47 -25.58
C MET A 309 -20.57 34.49 -25.48
N GLN A 310 -20.02 34.70 -24.30
CA GLN A 310 -18.87 35.54 -24.08
C GLN A 310 -17.57 34.72 -24.18
N GLN A 311 -16.72 35.04 -25.16
CA GLN A 311 -15.42 34.42 -25.27
C GLN A 311 -14.48 34.87 -24.18
N SER A 312 -13.71 33.94 -23.60
CA SER A 312 -12.65 34.21 -22.64
C SER A 312 -11.43 33.32 -22.98
N MET A 313 -10.22 33.89 -22.91
CA MET A 313 -8.98 33.14 -23.22
C MET A 313 -7.96 33.27 -22.09
N SER A 314 -7.20 32.20 -21.83
CA SER A 314 -6.13 32.16 -20.86
C SER A 314 -5.06 33.24 -21.11
N ARG A 315 -4.35 33.67 -20.11
CA ARG A 315 -3.19 34.57 -20.26
C ARG A 315 -2.01 33.84 -20.91
N LYS A 316 -1.16 34.58 -21.64
CA LYS A 316 0.01 33.99 -22.32
C LYS A 316 0.92 33.27 -21.29
N GLY A 317 1.25 32.01 -21.57
CA GLY A 317 2.14 31.21 -20.73
C GLY A 317 1.60 30.81 -19.36
N ASN A 318 0.29 31.01 -19.09
CA ASN A 318 -0.30 30.72 -17.79
C ASN A 318 -1.21 29.47 -17.84
N CYS A 319 -0.61 28.30 -17.59
CA CYS A 319 -1.32 27.03 -17.58
C CYS A 319 -2.39 26.92 -16.48
N TRP A 320 -2.28 27.71 -15.41
CA TRP A 320 -3.26 27.69 -14.31
C TRP A 320 -4.65 28.20 -14.72
N ASP A 321 -4.73 28.98 -15.79
CA ASP A 321 -6.00 29.56 -16.25
C ASP A 321 -6.94 28.47 -16.86
N ASN A 322 -6.40 27.28 -17.25
CA ASN A 322 -7.19 26.15 -17.75
C ASN A 322 -6.98 24.84 -16.93
N SER A 323 -6.61 24.97 -15.67
CA SER A 323 -6.23 23.85 -14.80
C SER A 323 -7.31 22.79 -14.62
N VAL A 324 -8.58 23.13 -14.81
CA VAL A 324 -9.72 22.19 -14.72
C VAL A 324 -9.69 21.21 -15.89
N MET A 325 -9.43 21.69 -17.12
CA MET A 325 -9.30 20.83 -18.29
C MET A 325 -8.06 19.95 -18.23
N GLU A 326 -6.93 20.50 -17.78
CA GLU A 326 -5.72 19.71 -17.55
C GLU A 326 -5.98 18.54 -16.59
N ARG A 327 -6.76 18.79 -15.55
CA ARG A 327 -7.14 17.73 -14.58
C ARG A 327 -8.03 16.68 -15.21
N PHE A 328 -8.98 17.07 -16.07
CA PHE A 328 -9.83 16.13 -16.81
C PHE A 328 -8.98 15.27 -17.75
N PHE A 329 -8.13 15.89 -18.57
CA PHE A 329 -7.28 15.16 -19.52
C PHE A 329 -6.29 14.22 -18.83
N LEU A 330 -5.74 14.65 -17.69
CA LEU A 330 -4.91 13.76 -16.87
C LEU A 330 -5.71 12.53 -16.42
N SER A 331 -6.93 12.72 -15.94
CA SER A 331 -7.80 11.60 -15.53
C SER A 331 -8.10 10.68 -16.71
N LEU A 332 -8.53 11.21 -17.85
CA LEU A 332 -8.80 10.44 -19.07
C LEU A 332 -7.57 9.63 -19.52
N LYS A 333 -6.40 10.29 -19.59
CA LYS A 333 -5.17 9.62 -20.02
C LYS A 333 -4.74 8.51 -19.07
N MET A 334 -4.86 8.71 -17.77
CA MET A 334 -4.46 7.73 -16.77
C MET A 334 -5.45 6.58 -16.63
N GLU A 335 -6.72 6.90 -16.71
CA GLU A 335 -7.80 5.94 -16.45
C GLU A 335 -8.11 5.08 -17.69
N ARG A 336 -7.84 5.60 -18.91
CA ARG A 336 -8.13 4.91 -20.17
C ARG A 336 -6.95 4.89 -21.14
N VAL A 337 -6.51 6.04 -21.65
CA VAL A 337 -5.63 6.14 -22.83
C VAL A 337 -4.28 5.44 -22.62
N TRP A 338 -3.61 5.67 -21.49
CA TRP A 338 -2.29 5.07 -21.23
C TRP A 338 -2.32 3.59 -20.85
N ARG A 339 -3.51 3.04 -20.73
CA ARG A 339 -3.74 1.63 -20.38
C ARG A 339 -4.12 0.78 -21.58
N ARG A 340 -4.32 1.42 -22.74
CA ARG A 340 -4.75 0.78 -23.98
C ARG A 340 -3.80 1.10 -25.12
N ASP A 341 -3.72 0.20 -26.07
CA ASP A 341 -2.99 0.36 -27.32
C ASP A 341 -4.02 0.25 -28.46
N TYR A 342 -4.57 1.41 -28.86
CA TYR A 342 -5.63 1.47 -29.86
C TYR A 342 -5.13 1.10 -31.24
N ALA A 343 -5.75 0.12 -31.88
CA ALA A 343 -5.39 -0.31 -33.24
C ALA A 343 -5.67 0.79 -34.29
N ASN A 344 -6.76 1.54 -34.12
CA ASN A 344 -7.17 2.60 -35.08
C ASN A 344 -7.98 3.70 -34.35
N HIS A 345 -8.31 4.75 -35.13
CA HIS A 345 -9.10 5.88 -34.63
C HIS A 345 -10.51 5.46 -34.21
N ALA A 346 -11.18 4.54 -34.92
CA ALA A 346 -12.55 4.13 -34.62
C ALA A 346 -12.64 3.43 -33.26
N GLU A 347 -11.65 2.61 -32.91
CA GLU A 347 -11.55 1.96 -31.59
C GLU A 347 -11.38 3.02 -30.49
N ALA A 348 -10.47 3.98 -30.69
CA ALA A 348 -10.23 5.06 -29.72
C ALA A 348 -11.46 5.95 -29.54
N ILE A 349 -12.14 6.31 -30.62
CA ILE A 349 -13.37 7.13 -30.59
C ILE A 349 -14.46 6.44 -29.77
N ARG A 350 -14.70 5.15 -30.01
CA ARG A 350 -15.70 4.38 -29.27
C ARG A 350 -15.38 4.30 -27.78
N ASP A 351 -14.14 3.94 -27.43
CA ASP A 351 -13.71 3.78 -26.03
C ASP A 351 -13.75 5.10 -25.25
N ILE A 352 -13.33 6.21 -25.88
CA ILE A 352 -13.33 7.53 -25.24
C ILE A 352 -14.75 8.06 -25.09
N THR A 353 -15.62 7.86 -26.08
CA THR A 353 -17.03 8.22 -25.97
C THR A 353 -17.70 7.45 -24.83
N GLU A 354 -17.46 6.14 -24.74
CA GLU A 354 -17.94 5.32 -23.61
C GLU A 354 -17.41 5.82 -22.25
N TYR A 355 -16.11 6.17 -22.20
CA TYR A 355 -15.55 6.75 -20.99
C TYR A 355 -16.23 8.06 -20.59
N ILE A 356 -16.45 8.97 -21.53
CA ILE A 356 -17.09 10.27 -21.26
C ILE A 356 -18.54 10.08 -20.81
N VAL A 357 -19.34 9.38 -21.63
CA VAL A 357 -20.79 9.25 -21.42
C VAL A 357 -21.12 8.26 -20.32
N GLY A 358 -20.56 7.06 -20.38
CA GLY A 358 -20.83 6.00 -19.41
C GLY A 358 -20.21 6.28 -18.06
N PHE A 359 -18.89 6.34 -18.03
CA PHE A 359 -18.17 6.36 -16.77
C PHE A 359 -17.98 7.76 -16.18
N TYR A 360 -17.36 8.70 -16.91
CA TYR A 360 -16.95 10.00 -16.35
C TYR A 360 -18.16 10.83 -15.86
N ASN A 361 -19.17 10.99 -16.70
CA ASN A 361 -20.33 11.80 -16.38
C ASN A 361 -21.29 11.15 -15.38
N ASN A 362 -21.43 9.81 -15.41
CA ASN A 362 -22.50 9.11 -14.69
C ASN A 362 -22.06 8.26 -13.50
N GLU A 363 -20.81 7.81 -13.47
CA GLU A 363 -20.34 6.86 -12.44
C GLU A 363 -19.12 7.37 -11.66
N ARG A 364 -18.24 8.15 -12.31
CA ARG A 364 -16.98 8.56 -11.74
C ARG A 364 -17.17 9.50 -10.55
N LEU A 365 -16.71 9.06 -9.38
CA LEU A 365 -16.75 9.87 -8.16
C LEU A 365 -15.76 11.04 -8.24
N HIS A 366 -16.26 12.26 -8.11
CA HIS A 366 -15.49 13.48 -8.22
C HIS A 366 -15.31 14.16 -6.86
N SER A 367 -14.07 14.25 -6.37
CA SER A 367 -13.78 14.76 -5.00
C SER A 367 -14.26 16.20 -4.78
N LYS A 368 -14.22 17.06 -5.83
CA LYS A 368 -14.69 18.44 -5.77
C LYS A 368 -16.22 18.54 -5.62
N LEU A 369 -16.95 17.53 -6.10
CA LEU A 369 -18.40 17.44 -6.02
C LEU A 369 -18.88 16.60 -4.83
N GLY A 370 -18.12 16.52 -3.75
CA GLY A 370 -18.43 15.71 -2.60
C GLY A 370 -18.44 14.20 -2.86
N TYR A 371 -17.71 13.76 -3.86
CA TYR A 371 -17.68 12.39 -4.38
C TYR A 371 -19.01 11.94 -5.03
N LEU A 372 -19.71 12.88 -5.65
CA LEU A 372 -20.82 12.56 -6.55
C LEU A 372 -20.32 12.54 -8.01
N PRO A 373 -20.92 11.70 -8.87
CA PRO A 373 -20.75 11.83 -10.32
C PRO A 373 -21.32 13.16 -10.83
N PRO A 374 -20.77 13.75 -11.90
CA PRO A 374 -21.22 15.02 -12.46
C PRO A 374 -22.73 15.11 -12.70
N THR A 375 -23.34 14.09 -13.33
CA THR A 375 -24.79 14.05 -13.60
C THR A 375 -25.61 13.99 -12.32
N VAL A 376 -25.17 13.21 -11.33
CA VAL A 376 -25.87 13.10 -10.04
C VAL A 376 -25.78 14.41 -9.27
N TYR A 377 -24.61 15.06 -9.31
CA TYR A 377 -24.42 16.37 -8.70
C TYR A 377 -25.35 17.43 -9.29
N GLU A 378 -25.48 17.53 -10.62
CA GLU A 378 -26.40 18.46 -11.28
C GLU A 378 -27.85 18.24 -10.81
N ARG A 379 -28.32 16.98 -10.79
CA ARG A 379 -29.68 16.65 -10.33
C ARG A 379 -29.90 17.05 -8.87
N ALA A 380 -28.94 16.73 -8.01
CA ALA A 380 -29.02 17.07 -6.59
C ALA A 380 -29.03 18.57 -6.33
N MET A 381 -28.33 19.37 -7.15
CA MET A 381 -28.34 20.83 -7.03
C MET A 381 -29.60 21.46 -7.64
N ALA A 382 -30.12 20.91 -8.73
CA ALA A 382 -31.39 21.38 -9.32
C ALA A 382 -32.61 21.17 -8.39
N SER A 383 -32.56 20.16 -7.51
CA SER A 383 -33.64 19.88 -6.55
C SER A 383 -33.53 20.67 -5.24
N LYS A 384 -32.45 21.44 -5.01
CA LYS A 384 -32.37 22.34 -3.86
C LYS A 384 -33.21 23.58 -4.10
N PRO A 385 -34.11 23.95 -3.16
CA PRO A 385 -34.82 25.24 -3.26
C PRO A 385 -33.78 26.37 -3.25
N PRO A 386 -34.05 27.50 -3.91
CA PRO A 386 -33.21 28.69 -3.80
C PRO A 386 -33.04 29.03 -2.32
N ILE A 387 -31.82 29.33 -1.91
CA ILE A 387 -31.58 29.83 -0.56
C ILE A 387 -32.31 31.17 -0.49
N GLU A 388 -33.42 31.23 0.25
CA GLU A 388 -34.03 32.50 0.61
C GLU A 388 -32.99 33.29 1.40
N VAL A 389 -32.40 34.29 0.78
CA VAL A 389 -31.63 35.33 1.49
C VAL A 389 -32.65 36.07 2.35
N SER A 390 -32.82 35.62 3.60
CA SER A 390 -33.59 36.37 4.57
C SER A 390 -32.94 37.76 4.65
N GLY A 391 -33.64 38.74 4.08
CA GLY A 391 -33.29 40.14 4.19
C GLY A 391 -33.19 40.50 5.66
N ILE A 392 -32.00 40.86 6.08
CA ILE A 392 -31.80 41.60 7.30
C ILE A 392 -32.18 43.06 6.95
N SER A 393 -33.38 43.41 7.29
CA SER A 393 -33.82 44.81 7.37
C SER A 393 -33.21 45.51 8.61
#